data_6398a91944e06cfbc0d24f1440bb730d
#
_entry.id   6398a91944e06cfbc0d24f1440bb730d
#
_cell.length_a   1.000
_cell.length_b   1.000
_cell.length_c   1.000
_cell.angle_alpha   90.00
_cell.angle_beta   90.00
_cell.angle_gamma   90.00
#
_symmetry.space_group_name_H-M   'P 1'
#
loop_
_entity.id
_entity.type
_entity.pdbx_description
1 polymer ?
#
loop_
_entity_poly.entity_id
_entity_poly.type
_entity_poly.pdbx_seq_one_letter_code
_entity_poly.pdbx_strand_id
1 'polypeptide(L)'
;WYPHARICGVDRDSSFISFARGKAPDVDFLEGDATALAFEDRSFDVTISNTVAEHIEPSVFYGEQYRVLKENGVCLVLSARRGINIPASCISEETEFEQDIWRRADAYFKEIHAKYRVGKYPQSEAELPLCMERYGFRNVSTEYIAVNLTPDDPCYPAEMAHAMINANRQNDLDYAQSLLQIAGQAVTASE
;
A
#
# COMPACT_ATOMS: atom_id res chain seq x y z
N TRP A 1 21.61 5.67 2.26
CA TRP A 1 20.84 6.80 2.78
C TRP A 1 20.97 6.88 4.29
N TYR A 2 20.75 5.77 5.00
CA TYR A 2 21.02 5.66 6.43
C TYR A 2 21.86 4.38 6.68
N PRO A 3 23.13 4.36 6.28
CA PRO A 3 23.96 3.14 6.25
C PRO A 3 24.22 2.54 7.64
N HIS A 4 23.90 3.28 8.69
CA HIS A 4 24.06 2.84 10.08
C HIS A 4 22.72 2.54 10.77
N ALA A 5 21.60 2.66 10.06
CA ALA A 5 20.30 2.34 10.62
C ALA A 5 20.12 0.82 10.68
N ARG A 6 19.67 0.33 11.82
CA ARG A 6 19.16 -1.03 11.93
C ARG A 6 17.69 -1.01 11.50
N ILE A 7 17.38 -1.73 10.44
CA ILE A 7 16.04 -1.74 9.84
C ILE A 7 15.39 -3.10 10.09
N CYS A 8 14.14 -3.06 10.52
CA CYS A 8 13.30 -4.25 10.65
C CYS A 8 11.98 -4.03 9.89
N GLY A 9 11.60 -4.98 9.03
CA GLY A 9 10.34 -4.99 8.32
C GLY A 9 9.39 -6.04 8.91
N VAL A 10 8.10 -5.71 9.01
CA VAL A 10 7.07 -6.62 9.50
C VAL A 10 5.93 -6.67 8.48
N ASP A 11 5.54 -7.86 8.11
CA ASP A 11 4.32 -8.11 7.33
C ASP A 11 3.67 -9.42 7.83
N ARG A 12 2.35 -9.51 7.71
CA ARG A 12 1.61 -10.73 8.07
C ARG A 12 1.68 -11.82 7.00
N ASP A 13 2.07 -11.46 5.78
CA ASP A 13 2.14 -12.38 4.65
C ASP A 13 3.56 -12.93 4.51
N SER A 14 3.71 -14.24 4.75
CA SER A 14 4.99 -14.95 4.66
C SER A 14 5.60 -14.92 3.25
N SER A 15 4.79 -14.79 2.21
CA SER A 15 5.28 -14.68 0.83
C SER A 15 5.92 -13.33 0.57
N PHE A 16 5.32 -12.23 1.06
CA PHE A 16 5.95 -10.91 1.03
C PHE A 16 7.25 -10.86 1.85
N ILE A 17 7.26 -11.46 3.03
CA ILE A 17 8.48 -11.58 3.84
C ILE A 17 9.58 -12.35 3.10
N SER A 18 9.24 -13.46 2.45
CA SER A 18 10.19 -14.25 1.67
C SER A 18 10.74 -13.46 0.48
N PHE A 19 9.89 -12.74 -0.23
CA PHE A 19 10.29 -11.86 -1.33
C PHE A 19 11.22 -10.74 -0.83
N ALA A 20 10.84 -10.07 0.25
CA ALA A 20 11.60 -8.95 0.83
C ALA A 20 13.00 -9.38 1.28
N ARG A 21 13.13 -10.53 1.93
CA ARG A 21 14.43 -11.12 2.31
C ARG A 21 15.33 -11.37 1.10
N GLY A 22 14.75 -11.79 -0.03
CA GLY A 22 15.49 -11.98 -1.28
C GLY A 22 15.97 -10.68 -1.92
N LYS A 23 15.28 -9.56 -1.66
CA LYS A 23 15.62 -8.24 -2.23
C LYS A 23 16.51 -7.38 -1.34
N ALA A 24 16.42 -7.54 -0.03
CA ALA A 24 17.18 -6.75 0.94
C ALA A 24 17.70 -7.68 2.07
N PRO A 25 18.73 -8.47 1.80
CA PRO A 25 19.25 -9.49 2.75
C PRO A 25 19.83 -8.88 4.03
N ASP A 26 20.19 -7.60 4.02
CA ASP A 26 20.75 -6.88 5.17
C ASP A 26 19.66 -6.29 6.09
N VAL A 27 18.39 -6.52 5.79
CA VAL A 27 17.24 -6.05 6.60
C VAL A 27 16.63 -7.24 7.35
N ASP A 28 16.34 -7.04 8.62
CA ASP A 28 15.61 -8.02 9.44
C ASP A 28 14.13 -8.03 9.08
N PHE A 29 13.63 -9.08 8.41
CA PHE A 29 12.21 -9.22 8.10
C PHE A 29 11.56 -10.28 8.97
N LEU A 30 10.43 -9.93 9.58
CA LEU A 30 9.65 -10.78 10.48
C LEU A 30 8.21 -10.92 9.97
N GLU A 31 7.70 -12.14 9.99
CA GLU A 31 6.27 -12.37 9.87
C GLU A 31 5.60 -11.96 11.19
N GLY A 32 4.61 -11.04 11.12
CA GLY A 32 3.97 -10.52 12.31
C GLY A 32 2.75 -9.66 12.02
N ASP A 33 1.98 -9.40 13.06
CA ASP A 33 0.77 -8.58 12.99
C ASP A 33 1.05 -7.16 13.49
N ALA A 34 0.74 -6.17 12.66
CA ALA A 34 0.88 -4.75 13.01
C ALA A 34 -0.08 -4.29 14.13
N THR A 35 -1.03 -5.13 14.52
CA THR A 35 -1.92 -4.90 15.67
C THR A 35 -1.32 -5.36 17.00
N ALA A 36 -0.23 -6.12 16.96
CA ALA A 36 0.44 -6.65 18.14
C ALA A 36 1.92 -6.93 17.79
N LEU A 37 2.69 -5.86 17.63
CA LEU A 37 4.10 -5.94 17.25
C LEU A 37 4.94 -6.65 18.32
N ALA A 38 5.72 -7.64 17.93
CA ALA A 38 6.58 -8.42 18.82
C ALA A 38 7.87 -7.66 19.20
N PHE A 39 7.74 -6.39 19.54
CA PHE A 39 8.83 -5.53 19.99
C PHE A 39 8.54 -4.93 21.35
N GLU A 40 9.60 -4.63 22.08
CA GLU A 40 9.50 -3.92 23.35
C GLU A 40 9.02 -2.48 23.16
N ASP A 41 8.43 -1.94 24.22
CA ASP A 41 8.07 -0.52 24.26
C ASP A 41 9.31 0.35 24.05
N ARG A 42 9.14 1.44 23.32
CA ARG A 42 10.21 2.46 23.11
C ARG A 42 11.50 1.86 22.53
N SER A 43 11.37 0.95 21.57
CA SER A 43 12.51 0.29 20.93
C SER A 43 12.99 0.96 19.63
N PHE A 44 12.13 1.76 18.97
CA PHE A 44 12.42 2.36 17.68
C PHE A 44 12.51 3.88 17.72
N ASP A 45 13.44 4.42 16.95
CA ASP A 45 13.58 5.88 16.71
C ASP A 45 12.58 6.34 15.63
N VAL A 46 12.26 5.47 14.67
CA VAL A 46 11.36 5.77 13.56
C VAL A 46 10.50 4.54 13.29
N THR A 47 9.21 4.76 13.07
CA THR A 47 8.31 3.77 12.47
C THR A 47 7.81 4.29 11.12
N ILE A 48 7.71 3.39 10.14
CA ILE A 48 7.20 3.70 8.81
C ILE A 48 6.14 2.67 8.46
N SER A 49 4.96 3.13 8.05
CA SER A 49 3.93 2.29 7.48
C SER A 49 3.50 2.81 6.11
N ASN A 50 3.27 1.89 5.18
CA ASN A 50 2.82 2.22 3.85
C ASN A 50 1.59 1.40 3.50
N THR A 51 0.46 2.05 3.25
CA THR A 51 -0.85 1.44 2.90
C THR A 51 -1.32 0.37 3.92
N VAL A 52 -1.15 0.64 5.21
CA VAL A 52 -1.53 -0.26 6.32
C VAL A 52 -2.63 0.34 7.18
N ALA A 53 -2.55 1.64 7.46
CA ALA A 53 -3.45 2.34 8.41
C ALA A 53 -4.94 2.18 8.06
N GLU A 54 -5.29 2.11 6.78
CA GLU A 54 -6.65 1.94 6.29
C GLU A 54 -7.25 0.55 6.52
N HIS A 55 -6.45 -0.43 6.90
CA HIS A 55 -6.88 -1.82 7.10
C HIS A 55 -7.07 -2.19 8.57
N ILE A 56 -6.54 -1.38 9.47
CA ILE A 56 -6.52 -1.66 10.91
C ILE A 56 -7.34 -0.60 11.64
N GLU A 57 -8.01 -1.02 12.72
CA GLU A 57 -8.73 -0.11 13.60
C GLU A 57 -7.76 0.96 14.15
N PRO A 58 -8.07 2.25 14.01
CA PRO A 58 -7.12 3.34 14.30
C PRO A 58 -6.54 3.33 15.71
N SER A 59 -7.33 3.00 16.74
CA SER A 59 -6.82 2.96 18.11
C SER A 59 -5.76 1.87 18.30
N VAL A 60 -5.95 0.74 17.64
CA VAL A 60 -5.01 -0.39 17.70
C VAL A 60 -3.74 -0.04 16.90
N PHE A 61 -3.91 0.42 15.66
CA PHE A 61 -2.78 0.75 14.80
C PHE A 61 -1.89 1.83 15.39
N TYR A 62 -2.46 2.99 15.72
CA TYR A 62 -1.68 4.10 16.26
C TYR A 62 -1.18 3.82 17.69
N GLY A 63 -1.93 3.04 18.46
CA GLY A 63 -1.50 2.60 19.78
C GLY A 63 -0.21 1.79 19.73
N GLU A 64 -0.11 0.83 18.81
CA GLU A 64 1.11 0.03 18.62
C GLU A 64 2.27 0.85 18.07
N GLN A 65 2.03 1.73 17.07
CA GLN A 65 3.07 2.65 16.59
C GLN A 65 3.62 3.53 17.71
N TYR A 66 2.73 4.06 18.56
CA TYR A 66 3.12 4.90 19.69
C TYR A 66 3.87 4.11 20.76
N ARG A 67 3.44 2.87 21.07
CA ARG A 67 4.06 2.02 22.08
C ARG A 67 5.52 1.69 21.74
N VAL A 68 5.79 1.31 20.50
CA VAL A 68 7.14 0.89 20.08
C VAL A 68 8.10 2.05 19.83
N LEU A 69 7.58 3.26 19.64
CA LEU A 69 8.41 4.46 19.43
C LEU A 69 9.01 4.94 20.73
N LYS A 70 10.28 5.30 20.68
CA LYS A 70 10.98 6.05 21.75
C LYS A 70 10.35 7.43 21.95
N GLU A 71 10.63 8.03 23.06
CA GLU A 71 10.33 9.44 23.29
C GLU A 71 11.04 10.30 22.24
N ASN A 72 10.32 11.22 21.61
CA ASN A 72 10.76 12.01 20.46
C ASN A 72 11.03 11.20 19.18
N GLY A 73 10.59 9.96 19.10
CA GLY A 73 10.62 9.16 17.88
C GLY A 73 9.64 9.68 16.82
N VAL A 74 9.86 9.31 15.57
CA VAL A 74 9.09 9.80 14.41
C VAL A 74 8.22 8.67 13.86
N CYS A 75 6.93 8.95 13.68
CA CYS A 75 5.99 8.07 13.00
C CYS A 75 5.69 8.59 11.60
N LEU A 76 5.98 7.81 10.58
CA LEU A 76 5.65 8.10 9.19
C LEU A 76 4.52 7.17 8.72
N VAL A 77 3.41 7.76 8.34
CA VAL A 77 2.26 7.02 7.78
C VAL A 77 2.06 7.45 6.34
N LEU A 78 2.37 6.53 5.43
CA LEU A 78 2.16 6.74 4.01
C LEU A 78 0.87 6.02 3.60
N SER A 79 0.03 6.71 2.85
CA SER A 79 -1.22 6.13 2.37
C SER A 79 -1.58 6.73 1.02
N ALA A 80 -2.08 5.90 0.11
CA ALA A 80 -2.59 6.39 -1.16
C ALA A 80 -3.90 7.14 -0.94
N ARG A 81 -4.02 8.35 -1.47
CA ARG A 81 -5.20 9.19 -1.31
C ARG A 81 -6.05 9.20 -2.57
N ARG A 82 -7.30 8.81 -2.41
CA ARG A 82 -8.24 8.75 -3.52
C ARG A 82 -8.82 10.13 -3.87
N GLY A 83 -8.85 11.05 -2.93
CA GLY A 83 -9.37 12.40 -3.13
C GLY A 83 -8.49 13.29 -4.01
N ILE A 84 -7.24 12.90 -4.23
CA ILE A 84 -6.25 13.67 -5.04
C ILE A 84 -5.91 12.93 -6.34
N ASN A 85 -6.70 11.96 -6.72
CA ASN A 85 -6.56 11.32 -8.01
C ASN A 85 -7.17 12.22 -9.07
N ILE A 86 -6.33 12.89 -9.84
CA ILE A 86 -6.75 13.74 -10.98
C ILE A 86 -6.68 12.84 -12.22
N PRO A 87 -7.82 12.41 -12.77
CA PRO A 87 -7.81 11.69 -14.02
C PRO A 87 -7.30 12.63 -15.12
N ALA A 88 -6.17 12.29 -15.69
CA ALA A 88 -5.73 12.89 -16.94
C ALA A 88 -6.42 12.17 -18.10
N SER A 89 -6.70 12.88 -19.19
CA SER A 89 -7.12 12.24 -20.44
C SER A 89 -6.00 11.28 -20.87
N CYS A 90 -6.34 10.01 -20.99
CA CYS A 90 -5.43 8.95 -21.40
C CYS A 90 -5.71 8.57 -22.85
N ILE A 91 -4.67 8.15 -23.57
CA ILE A 91 -4.80 7.66 -24.95
C ILE A 91 -5.53 6.32 -24.99
N SER A 92 -5.43 5.54 -23.88
CA SER A 92 -6.16 4.30 -23.69
C SER A 92 -7.29 4.50 -22.70
N GLU A 93 -8.52 4.56 -23.19
CA GLU A 93 -9.71 4.46 -22.37
C GLU A 93 -10.14 3.00 -22.29
N GLU A 94 -10.67 2.61 -21.14
CA GLU A 94 -11.29 1.28 -20.99
C GLU A 94 -12.41 1.12 -22.02
N THR A 95 -12.39 0.01 -22.73
CA THR A 95 -13.45 -0.34 -23.68
C THR A 95 -14.73 -0.75 -22.92
N GLU A 96 -15.88 -0.69 -23.58
CA GLU A 96 -17.15 -1.19 -23.01
C GLU A 96 -17.05 -2.65 -22.59
N PHE A 97 -16.26 -3.43 -23.33
CA PHE A 97 -16.01 -4.85 -23.03
C PHE A 97 -15.23 -5.01 -21.70
N GLU A 98 -14.17 -4.25 -21.50
CA GLU A 98 -13.40 -4.24 -20.24
C GLU A 98 -14.26 -3.78 -19.07
N GLN A 99 -15.03 -2.71 -19.25
CA GLN A 99 -15.96 -2.21 -18.22
C GLN A 99 -17.01 -3.27 -17.84
N ASP A 100 -17.47 -4.09 -18.78
CA ASP A 100 -18.40 -5.16 -18.49
C ASP A 100 -17.75 -6.26 -17.67
N ILE A 101 -16.52 -6.67 -18.00
CA ILE A 101 -15.72 -7.61 -17.21
C ILE A 101 -15.58 -7.12 -15.77
N TRP A 102 -15.16 -5.88 -15.58
CA TRP A 102 -14.99 -5.29 -14.25
C TRP A 102 -16.29 -5.25 -13.45
N ARG A 103 -17.40 -4.90 -14.08
CA ARG A 103 -18.72 -4.87 -13.45
C ARG A 103 -19.16 -6.26 -12.96
N ARG A 104 -18.90 -7.30 -13.75
CA ARG A 104 -19.21 -8.69 -13.36
C ARG A 104 -18.32 -9.20 -12.24
N ALA A 105 -17.07 -8.76 -12.21
CA ALA A 105 -16.09 -9.15 -11.20
C ALA A 105 -16.26 -8.40 -9.87
N ASP A 106 -16.86 -7.21 -9.86
CA ASP A 106 -16.95 -6.30 -8.70
C ASP A 106 -17.54 -6.96 -7.45
N ALA A 107 -18.56 -7.79 -7.61
CA ALA A 107 -19.18 -8.52 -6.50
C ALA A 107 -18.19 -9.44 -5.78
N TYR A 108 -17.33 -10.14 -6.54
CA TYR A 108 -16.32 -11.05 -6.01
C TYR A 108 -15.19 -10.28 -5.30
N PHE A 109 -14.77 -9.14 -5.87
CA PHE A 109 -13.79 -8.27 -5.20
C PHE A 109 -14.33 -7.71 -3.89
N LYS A 110 -15.59 -7.29 -3.85
CA LYS A 110 -16.24 -6.82 -2.61
C LYS A 110 -16.28 -7.90 -1.53
N GLU A 111 -16.57 -9.14 -1.90
CA GLU A 111 -16.56 -10.26 -0.97
C GLU A 111 -15.16 -10.51 -0.41
N ILE A 112 -14.13 -10.53 -1.25
CA ILE A 112 -12.73 -10.68 -0.83
C ILE A 112 -12.28 -9.53 0.05
N HIS A 113 -12.56 -8.29 -0.35
CA HIS A 113 -12.23 -7.12 0.45
C HIS A 113 -12.89 -7.17 1.83
N ALA A 114 -14.16 -7.60 1.90
CA ALA A 114 -14.84 -7.77 3.18
C ALA A 114 -14.21 -8.87 4.03
N LYS A 115 -13.88 -10.02 3.42
CA LYS A 115 -13.25 -11.17 4.09
C LYS A 115 -11.89 -10.80 4.71
N TYR A 116 -11.07 -10.09 3.96
CA TYR A 116 -9.71 -9.69 4.40
C TYR A 116 -9.66 -8.31 5.04
N ARG A 117 -10.81 -7.64 5.22
CA ARG A 117 -10.95 -6.30 5.82
C ARG A 117 -10.14 -5.23 5.07
N VAL A 118 -10.01 -5.36 3.76
CA VAL A 118 -9.27 -4.41 2.93
C VAL A 118 -9.96 -3.05 2.96
N GLY A 119 -9.24 -1.99 3.37
CA GLY A 119 -9.77 -0.63 3.44
C GLY A 119 -10.96 -0.46 4.40
N LYS A 120 -11.06 -1.27 5.45
CA LYS A 120 -12.19 -1.23 6.40
C LYS A 120 -12.27 0.07 7.19
N TYR A 121 -11.15 0.73 7.38
CA TYR A 121 -11.02 1.95 8.19
C TYR A 121 -10.43 3.09 7.35
N PRO A 122 -11.13 3.52 6.27
CA PRO A 122 -10.62 4.58 5.42
C PRO A 122 -10.51 5.89 6.21
N GLN A 123 -9.43 6.62 5.97
CA GLN A 123 -9.21 7.94 6.54
C GLN A 123 -9.00 8.93 5.40
N SER A 124 -9.68 10.06 5.44
CA SER A 124 -9.45 11.16 4.51
C SER A 124 -8.13 11.88 4.83
N GLU A 125 -7.70 12.73 3.93
CA GLU A 125 -6.50 13.56 4.08
C GLU A 125 -6.55 14.41 5.35
N ALA A 126 -7.74 14.92 5.69
CA ALA A 126 -7.94 15.74 6.88
C ALA A 126 -8.02 14.88 8.16
N GLU A 127 -8.59 13.69 8.08
CA GLU A 127 -8.77 12.82 9.24
C GLU A 127 -7.48 12.14 9.68
N LEU A 128 -6.58 11.82 8.76
CA LEU A 128 -5.34 11.10 9.08
C LEU A 128 -4.48 11.86 10.11
N PRO A 129 -4.11 13.14 9.91
CA PRO A 129 -3.34 13.90 10.90
C PRO A 129 -4.08 14.10 12.21
N LEU A 130 -5.40 14.36 12.17
CA LEU A 130 -6.22 14.48 13.37
C LEU A 130 -6.30 13.16 14.16
N CYS A 131 -6.29 12.04 13.46
CA CYS A 131 -6.26 10.73 14.09
C CYS A 131 -4.92 10.50 14.80
N MET A 132 -3.80 10.82 14.16
CA MET A 132 -2.49 10.75 14.80
C MET A 132 -2.42 11.59 16.08
N GLU A 133 -2.89 12.86 16.04
CA GLU A 133 -2.93 13.73 17.21
C GLU A 133 -3.80 13.14 18.34
N ARG A 134 -4.95 12.56 18.00
CA ARG A 134 -5.85 11.89 18.95
C ARG A 134 -5.16 10.77 19.72
N TYR A 135 -4.27 10.03 19.06
CA TYR A 135 -3.54 8.91 19.67
C TYR A 135 -2.17 9.29 20.25
N GLY A 136 -1.93 10.58 20.46
CA GLY A 136 -0.82 11.08 21.27
C GLY A 136 0.36 11.63 20.50
N PHE A 137 0.38 11.52 19.18
CA PHE A 137 1.43 12.13 18.37
C PHE A 137 1.35 13.66 18.43
N ARG A 138 2.47 14.33 18.31
CA ARG A 138 2.61 15.79 18.37
C ARG A 138 3.41 16.26 17.17
N ASN A 139 3.27 17.55 16.83
CA ASN A 139 3.94 18.15 15.68
C ASN A 139 3.62 17.40 14.37
N VAL A 140 2.37 17.00 14.22
CA VAL A 140 1.92 16.28 13.02
C VAL A 140 1.90 17.22 11.83
N SER A 141 2.53 16.81 10.74
CA SER A 141 2.50 17.51 9.46
C SER A 141 2.10 16.56 8.36
N THR A 142 1.51 17.08 7.29
CA THR A 142 1.13 16.33 6.11
C THR A 142 1.85 16.88 4.90
N GLU A 143 2.49 16.00 4.15
CA GLU A 143 3.12 16.32 2.88
C GLU A 143 2.50 15.50 1.76
N TYR A 144 2.37 16.11 0.60
CA TYR A 144 1.86 15.46 -0.61
C TYR A 144 3.01 15.27 -1.58
N ILE A 145 3.20 14.03 -2.00
CA ILE A 145 4.19 13.68 -3.01
C ILE A 145 3.43 13.31 -4.28
N ALA A 146 3.57 14.15 -5.30
CA ALA A 146 3.06 13.82 -6.63
C ALA A 146 4.08 12.92 -7.33
N VAL A 147 3.65 11.74 -7.73
CA VAL A 147 4.46 10.82 -8.54
C VAL A 147 3.83 10.76 -9.92
N ASN A 148 4.56 11.23 -10.94
CA ASN A 148 4.15 11.03 -12.31
C ASN A 148 4.60 9.64 -12.77
N LEU A 149 3.65 8.80 -13.19
CA LEU A 149 3.91 7.46 -13.70
C LEU A 149 3.58 7.33 -15.19
N THR A 150 3.56 8.44 -15.90
CA THR A 150 3.25 8.49 -17.33
C THR A 150 4.52 8.18 -18.13
N PRO A 151 4.60 7.06 -18.86
CA PRO A 151 5.81 6.65 -19.56
C PRO A 151 6.30 7.61 -20.66
N ASP A 152 5.40 8.42 -21.19
CA ASP A 152 5.68 9.42 -22.23
C ASP A 152 6.10 10.80 -21.67
N ASP A 153 6.29 10.92 -20.37
CA ASP A 153 6.83 12.14 -19.78
C ASP A 153 8.26 12.39 -20.30
N PRO A 154 8.52 13.54 -20.92
CA PRO A 154 9.83 13.86 -21.52
C PRO A 154 10.96 13.95 -20.47
N CYS A 155 10.63 14.01 -19.18
CA CYS A 155 11.62 13.97 -18.11
C CYS A 155 12.23 12.58 -17.89
N TYR A 156 11.60 11.52 -18.40
CA TYR A 156 12.11 10.16 -18.26
C TYR A 156 13.04 9.76 -19.40
N PRO A 157 14.18 9.12 -19.09
CA PRO A 157 14.98 8.44 -20.12
C PRO A 157 14.15 7.34 -20.79
N ALA A 158 14.40 7.08 -22.09
CA ALA A 158 13.68 6.06 -22.85
C ALA A 158 13.73 4.67 -22.19
N GLU A 159 14.85 4.31 -21.56
CA GLU A 159 14.99 3.06 -20.81
C GLU A 159 13.99 2.97 -19.64
N MET A 160 13.80 4.07 -18.90
CA MET A 160 12.84 4.14 -17.81
C MET A 160 11.41 4.06 -18.34
N ALA A 161 11.09 4.77 -19.40
CA ALA A 161 9.79 4.71 -20.05
C ALA A 161 9.44 3.27 -20.49
N HIS A 162 10.38 2.58 -21.13
CA HIS A 162 10.21 1.17 -21.51
C HIS A 162 10.04 0.25 -20.30
N ALA A 163 10.79 0.47 -19.23
CA ALA A 163 10.66 -0.30 -18.00
C ALA A 163 9.28 -0.12 -17.36
N MET A 164 8.74 1.11 -17.33
CA MET A 164 7.40 1.42 -16.83
C MET A 164 6.31 0.74 -17.68
N ILE A 165 6.41 0.81 -19.00
CA ILE A 165 5.45 0.15 -19.93
C ILE A 165 5.46 -1.37 -19.68
N ASN A 166 6.64 -1.98 -19.59
CA ASN A 166 6.76 -3.41 -19.37
C ASN A 166 6.24 -3.82 -17.98
N ALA A 167 6.50 -3.00 -16.95
CA ALA A 167 5.98 -3.25 -15.61
C ALA A 167 4.46 -3.16 -15.55
N ASN A 168 3.87 -2.16 -16.18
CA ASN A 168 2.42 -2.02 -16.28
C ASN A 168 1.80 -3.21 -17.01
N ARG A 169 2.35 -3.57 -18.18
CA ARG A 169 1.89 -4.75 -18.94
C ARG A 169 1.96 -6.04 -18.12
N GLN A 170 3.03 -6.26 -17.37
CA GLN A 170 3.15 -7.43 -16.51
C GLN A 170 2.12 -7.41 -15.39
N ASN A 171 1.93 -6.25 -14.76
CA ASN A 171 0.92 -6.07 -13.73
C ASN A 171 -0.49 -6.37 -14.25
N ASP A 172 -0.83 -5.92 -15.46
CA ASP A 172 -2.14 -6.18 -16.07
C ASP A 172 -2.35 -7.67 -16.35
N LEU A 173 -1.30 -8.38 -16.81
CA LEU A 173 -1.35 -9.84 -17.00
C LEU A 173 -1.52 -10.60 -15.67
N ASP A 174 -0.78 -10.21 -14.64
CA ASP A 174 -0.86 -10.82 -13.31
C ASP A 174 -2.25 -10.56 -12.69
N TYR A 175 -2.79 -9.36 -12.92
CA TYR A 175 -4.12 -8.99 -12.46
C TYR A 175 -5.22 -9.78 -13.18
N ALA A 176 -5.12 -9.96 -14.49
CA ALA A 176 -6.05 -10.79 -15.27
C ALA A 176 -6.03 -12.25 -14.81
N GLN A 177 -4.86 -12.80 -14.50
CA GLN A 177 -4.75 -14.16 -13.93
C GLN A 177 -5.40 -14.25 -12.55
N SER A 178 -5.19 -13.24 -11.71
CA SER A 178 -5.83 -13.16 -10.39
C SER A 178 -7.34 -13.04 -10.52
N LEU A 179 -7.82 -12.27 -11.48
CA LEU A 179 -9.26 -12.12 -11.77
C LEU A 179 -9.91 -13.47 -12.12
N LEU A 180 -9.27 -14.29 -12.95
CA LEU A 180 -9.75 -15.64 -13.27
C LEU A 180 -9.82 -16.54 -12.03
N GLN A 181 -8.90 -16.40 -11.10
CA GLN A 181 -8.93 -17.18 -9.85
C GLN A 181 -10.06 -16.73 -8.92
N ILE A 182 -10.30 -15.41 -8.85
CA ILE A 182 -11.25 -14.80 -7.93
C ILE A 182 -12.68 -14.86 -8.48
N ALA A 183 -12.86 -14.56 -9.75
CA ALA A 183 -14.15 -14.39 -10.41
C ALA A 183 -14.37 -15.33 -11.59
N GLY A 184 -13.72 -16.49 -11.61
CA GLY A 184 -13.78 -17.46 -12.71
C GLY A 184 -15.16 -18.03 -13.03
N GLN A 185 -16.19 -17.71 -12.22
CA GLN A 185 -17.59 -17.98 -12.54
C GLN A 185 -18.26 -16.84 -13.33
N ALA A 186 -17.69 -15.65 -13.29
CA ALA A 186 -18.23 -14.45 -13.94
C ALA A 186 -17.45 -14.05 -15.20
N VAL A 187 -16.19 -14.46 -15.29
CA VAL A 187 -15.29 -14.18 -16.42
C VAL A 187 -14.62 -15.47 -16.90
N THR A 188 -14.29 -15.54 -18.17
CA THR A 188 -13.67 -16.73 -18.78
C THR A 188 -12.24 -16.44 -19.23
N ALA A 189 -11.44 -17.48 -19.41
CA ALA A 189 -10.06 -17.35 -19.90
C ALA A 189 -9.96 -16.84 -21.35
N SER A 190 -11.07 -16.81 -22.10
CA SER A 190 -11.14 -16.27 -23.46
C SER A 190 -11.51 -14.78 -23.51
N GLU A 191 -11.96 -14.24 -22.40
CA GLU A 191 -12.21 -12.81 -22.19
C GLU A 191 -10.95 -12.11 -21.66
#